data_eb6f7e8f804f8b38be4015c4ed42abbb
#
_entry.id   eb6f7e8f804f8b38be4015c4ed42abbb
#
_cell.length_a   1.000
_cell.length_b   1.000
_cell.length_c   1.000
_cell.angle_alpha   90.00
_cell.angle_beta   90.00
_cell.angle_gamma   90.00
#
_symmetry.space_group_name_H-M   'P 1'
#
loop_
_entity.id
_entity.type
_entity.pdbx_description
1 polymer ?
#
loop_
_entity_poly.entity_id
_entity_poly.type
_entity_poly.pdbx_seq_one_letter_code
_entity_poly.pdbx_strand_id
1 'polypeptide(L)'
;MRLLLPLLFLLVPVLANAQQTMDKAYGEKIAEFTTDERFLNDLIDHLPASDTVPSPLDYFGTIIGAEGILHYTEDIYGYLRALADASPRVLVRNIGYSEEDREMIEVIIADEATIANLEPYRIALNRLADPRSLSEDEASDIIATAKPIYYLTAGLHSGETGSPEMVMELAYRLAVEESNYIRSIRDNVITMFTPAAEPDGRDRMVDVHR
;
A
#
# COMPACT_ATOMS: atom_id res chain seq x y z
N MET A 1 -33.69 -18.07 -57.25
CA MET A 1 -33.77 -17.04 -56.26
C MET A 1 -32.73 -17.42 -55.15
N ARG A 2 -31.52 -16.82 -55.22
CA ARG A 2 -30.43 -17.14 -54.28
C ARG A 2 -30.52 -16.11 -53.14
N LEU A 3 -30.81 -16.60 -51.93
CA LEU A 3 -30.73 -15.77 -50.69
C LEU A 3 -29.25 -15.55 -50.35
N LEU A 4 -28.82 -14.29 -50.40
CA LEU A 4 -27.56 -13.83 -49.81
C LEU A 4 -27.83 -13.57 -48.34
N LEU A 5 -27.25 -14.40 -47.44
CA LEU A 5 -27.20 -14.11 -45.99
C LEU A 5 -26.11 -13.06 -45.74
N PRO A 6 -26.40 -11.95 -45.07
CA PRO A 6 -25.35 -11.02 -44.67
C PRO A 6 -24.56 -11.62 -43.50
N LEU A 7 -23.25 -11.73 -43.68
CA LEU A 7 -22.30 -12.12 -42.65
C LEU A 7 -22.09 -10.90 -41.70
N LEU A 8 -22.72 -10.97 -40.53
CA LEU A 8 -22.57 -9.95 -39.49
C LEU A 8 -21.24 -10.18 -38.79
N PHE A 9 -20.22 -9.39 -39.10
CA PHE A 9 -18.96 -9.34 -38.33
C PHE A 9 -19.22 -8.71 -36.99
N LEU A 10 -19.29 -9.50 -35.93
CA LEU A 10 -19.20 -9.03 -34.55
C LEU A 10 -17.76 -8.59 -34.29
N LEU A 11 -17.52 -7.28 -34.31
CA LEU A 11 -16.31 -6.66 -33.75
C LEU A 11 -16.36 -6.86 -32.23
N VAL A 12 -15.67 -7.88 -31.72
CA VAL A 12 -15.38 -8.01 -30.28
C VAL A 12 -14.25 -7.01 -30.03
N PRO A 13 -14.44 -5.97 -29.18
CA PRO A 13 -13.34 -5.11 -28.80
C PRO A 13 -12.34 -5.97 -28.01
N VAL A 14 -11.17 -6.19 -28.57
CA VAL A 14 -10.02 -6.67 -27.81
C VAL A 14 -9.63 -5.53 -26.90
N LEU A 15 -10.03 -5.60 -25.64
CA LEU A 15 -9.47 -4.75 -24.59
C LEU A 15 -8.00 -5.17 -24.46
N ALA A 16 -7.13 -4.49 -25.20
CA ALA A 16 -5.71 -4.55 -24.96
C ALA A 16 -5.52 -4.01 -23.52
N ASN A 17 -5.13 -4.89 -22.59
CA ASN A 17 -4.59 -4.44 -21.32
C ASN A 17 -3.35 -3.60 -21.66
N ALA A 18 -3.48 -2.28 -21.70
CA ALA A 18 -2.34 -1.40 -21.79
C ALA A 18 -1.48 -1.69 -20.56
N GLN A 19 -0.25 -2.15 -20.79
CA GLN A 19 0.69 -2.35 -19.70
C GLN A 19 0.88 -1.02 -18.98
N GLN A 20 0.75 -1.01 -17.66
CA GLN A 20 0.92 0.19 -16.85
C GLN A 20 2.32 0.78 -17.10
N THR A 21 2.37 2.08 -17.30
CA THR A 21 3.63 2.81 -17.47
C THR A 21 4.40 2.83 -16.14
N MET A 22 5.69 2.54 -16.20
CA MET A 22 6.59 2.65 -15.04
C MET A 22 7.21 4.04 -14.99
N ASP A 23 7.44 4.55 -13.78
CA ASP A 23 8.17 5.78 -13.54
C ASP A 23 9.67 5.55 -13.82
N LYS A 24 10.10 6.02 -14.98
CA LYS A 24 11.48 5.84 -15.43
C LYS A 24 12.48 6.59 -14.55
N ALA A 25 12.11 7.80 -14.10
CA ALA A 25 13.00 8.61 -13.26
C ALA A 25 13.18 7.97 -11.88
N TYR A 26 12.12 7.40 -11.33
CA TYR A 26 12.19 6.64 -10.08
C TYR A 26 13.06 5.40 -10.21
N GLY A 27 12.89 4.61 -11.28
CA GLY A 27 13.68 3.41 -11.54
C GLY A 27 15.17 3.71 -11.74
N GLU A 28 15.50 4.81 -12.44
CA GLU A 28 16.90 5.27 -12.59
C GLU A 28 17.51 5.63 -11.23
N LYS A 29 16.75 6.24 -10.32
CA LYS A 29 17.18 6.55 -8.96
C LYS A 29 17.34 5.31 -8.09
N ILE A 30 16.46 4.32 -8.21
CA ILE A 30 16.63 3.03 -7.53
C ILE A 30 17.99 2.42 -7.93
N ALA A 31 18.30 2.36 -9.23
CA ALA A 31 19.55 1.82 -9.71
C ALA A 31 20.78 2.63 -9.23
N GLU A 32 20.67 3.97 -9.18
CA GLU A 32 21.72 4.87 -8.69
C GLU A 32 22.06 4.62 -7.21
N PHE A 33 21.06 4.46 -6.36
CA PHE A 33 21.24 4.29 -4.92
C PHE A 33 21.39 2.84 -4.47
N THR A 34 21.21 1.87 -5.37
CA THR A 34 21.41 0.45 -5.05
C THR A 34 22.90 0.14 -4.95
N THR A 35 23.33 -0.28 -3.77
CA THR A 35 24.76 -0.53 -3.48
C THR A 35 25.33 -1.81 -4.10
N ASP A 36 24.48 -2.76 -4.46
CA ASP A 36 24.85 -4.04 -5.09
C ASP A 36 23.66 -4.57 -5.90
N GLU A 37 23.89 -4.93 -7.17
CA GLU A 37 22.84 -5.41 -8.10
C GLU A 37 22.07 -6.64 -7.59
N ARG A 38 22.67 -7.46 -6.72
CA ARG A 38 21.97 -8.61 -6.11
C ARG A 38 20.79 -8.21 -5.22
N PHE A 39 20.67 -6.95 -4.82
CA PHE A 39 19.53 -6.43 -4.06
C PHE A 39 18.35 -6.02 -4.96
N LEU A 40 18.56 -5.92 -6.27
CA LEU A 40 17.50 -5.64 -7.23
C LEU A 40 16.75 -6.93 -7.59
N ASN A 41 15.44 -6.80 -7.67
CA ASN A 41 14.55 -7.83 -8.18
C ASN A 41 13.24 -7.18 -8.68
N ASP A 42 12.43 -7.94 -9.39
CA ASP A 42 11.19 -7.48 -10.02
C ASP A 42 10.17 -6.83 -9.06
N LEU A 43 10.35 -6.96 -7.74
CA LEU A 43 9.45 -6.34 -6.75
C LEU A 43 9.92 -4.95 -6.31
N ILE A 44 11.19 -4.59 -6.54
CA ILE A 44 11.77 -3.36 -5.99
C ILE A 44 12.58 -2.54 -7.01
N ASP A 45 12.75 -3.01 -8.23
CA ASP A 45 13.58 -2.35 -9.25
C ASP A 45 12.84 -1.24 -10.03
N HIS A 46 11.57 -1.05 -9.76
CA HIS A 46 10.72 -0.08 -10.43
C HIS A 46 9.59 0.43 -9.52
N LEU A 47 8.96 1.51 -9.94
CA LEU A 47 7.70 2.00 -9.37
C LEU A 47 6.73 2.36 -10.52
N PRO A 48 5.42 2.11 -10.39
CA PRO A 48 4.46 2.51 -11.41
C PRO A 48 4.30 4.03 -11.46
N ALA A 49 4.12 4.59 -12.65
CA ALA A 49 3.75 5.98 -12.82
C ALA A 49 2.26 6.21 -12.52
N SER A 50 1.93 7.38 -11.99
CA SER A 50 0.56 7.85 -11.81
C SER A 50 0.47 9.35 -12.08
N ASP A 51 -0.60 9.76 -12.76
CA ASP A 51 -0.87 11.18 -13.01
C ASP A 51 -1.66 11.83 -11.87
N THR A 52 -2.16 11.04 -10.93
CA THR A 52 -3.09 11.51 -9.89
C THR A 52 -2.62 11.25 -8.46
N VAL A 53 -1.80 10.21 -8.25
CA VAL A 53 -1.26 9.84 -6.93
C VAL A 53 0.22 10.19 -6.91
N PRO A 54 0.69 11.07 -6.01
CA PRO A 54 2.10 11.46 -5.99
C PRO A 54 3.01 10.31 -5.54
N SER A 55 4.06 10.03 -6.33
CA SER A 55 5.14 9.13 -5.90
C SER A 55 5.96 9.79 -4.78
N PRO A 56 6.80 9.02 -4.04
CA PRO A 56 7.73 9.65 -3.10
C PRO A 56 8.66 10.68 -3.77
N LEU A 57 9.06 10.43 -5.02
CA LEU A 57 9.88 11.38 -5.78
C LEU A 57 9.13 12.70 -6.07
N ASP A 58 7.84 12.61 -6.42
CA ASP A 58 7.00 13.80 -6.64
C ASP A 58 6.78 14.59 -5.35
N TYR A 59 6.63 13.91 -4.23
CA TYR A 59 6.31 14.52 -2.95
C TYR A 59 7.53 15.10 -2.22
N PHE A 60 8.63 14.32 -2.15
CA PHE A 60 9.83 14.69 -1.41
C PHE A 60 10.95 15.27 -2.28
N GLY A 61 10.87 15.09 -3.61
CA GLY A 61 11.97 15.42 -4.52
C GLY A 61 13.09 14.39 -4.53
N THR A 62 12.92 13.26 -3.81
CA THR A 62 13.86 12.15 -3.73
C THR A 62 13.11 10.82 -3.60
N ILE A 63 13.78 9.71 -3.90
CA ILE A 63 13.24 8.38 -3.68
C ILE A 63 13.42 7.94 -2.23
N ILE A 64 12.62 6.96 -1.82
CA ILE A 64 12.82 6.29 -0.54
C ILE A 64 14.13 5.49 -0.57
N GLY A 65 14.90 5.58 0.50
CA GLY A 65 16.20 4.91 0.61
C GLY A 65 17.36 5.65 -0.06
N ALA A 66 17.17 6.90 -0.49
CA ALA A 66 18.28 7.75 -0.96
C ALA A 66 19.31 7.96 0.17
N GLU A 67 20.59 7.96 -0.20
CA GLU A 67 21.69 8.08 0.75
C GLU A 67 21.59 9.38 1.56
N GLY A 68 21.78 9.27 2.87
CA GLY A 68 21.80 10.42 3.79
C GLY A 68 20.44 11.03 4.08
N ILE A 69 19.33 10.38 3.70
CA ILE A 69 17.96 10.90 3.90
C ILE A 69 17.19 9.97 4.84
N LEU A 70 16.72 10.55 5.94
CA LEU A 70 15.73 9.95 6.83
C LEU A 70 14.62 10.98 7.09
N HIS A 71 13.37 10.52 7.06
CA HIS A 71 12.18 11.34 7.26
C HIS A 71 11.73 11.31 8.72
N TYR A 72 11.31 12.45 9.26
CA TYR A 72 10.60 12.52 10.53
C TYR A 72 9.23 11.85 10.42
N THR A 73 8.63 11.53 11.56
CA THR A 73 7.27 10.98 11.59
C THR A 73 6.26 11.91 10.94
N GLU A 74 6.40 13.23 11.11
CA GLU A 74 5.57 14.24 10.47
C GLU A 74 5.63 14.15 8.93
N ASP A 75 6.82 13.98 8.36
CA ASP A 75 7.02 13.84 6.91
C ASP A 75 6.36 12.55 6.39
N ILE A 76 6.61 11.42 7.07
CA ILE A 76 6.03 10.11 6.75
C ILE A 76 4.50 10.18 6.77
N TYR A 77 3.94 10.74 7.83
CA TYR A 77 2.48 10.84 8.00
C TYR A 77 1.85 11.81 7.00
N GLY A 78 2.55 12.91 6.71
CA GLY A 78 2.15 13.88 5.67
C GLY A 78 2.02 13.22 4.31
N TYR A 79 3.02 12.43 3.91
CA TYR A 79 3.00 11.69 2.66
C TYR A 79 1.86 10.64 2.61
N LEU A 80 1.70 9.84 3.66
CA LEU A 80 0.65 8.82 3.71
C LEU A 80 -0.76 9.42 3.67
N ARG A 81 -0.96 10.62 4.23
CA ARG A 81 -2.20 11.37 4.07
C ARG A 81 -2.39 11.90 2.66
N ALA A 82 -1.32 12.37 2.01
CA ALA A 82 -1.41 12.78 0.61
C ALA A 82 -1.80 11.60 -0.30
N LEU A 83 -1.32 10.38 0.00
CA LEU A 83 -1.79 9.17 -0.69
C LEU A 83 -3.28 8.90 -0.46
N ALA A 84 -3.75 9.05 0.79
CA ALA A 84 -5.16 8.83 1.12
C ALA A 84 -6.08 9.88 0.46
N ASP A 85 -5.64 11.12 0.36
CA ASP A 85 -6.37 12.19 -0.33
C ASP A 85 -6.44 11.95 -1.85
N ALA A 86 -5.41 11.33 -2.42
CA ALA A 86 -5.29 11.10 -3.86
C ALA A 86 -5.85 9.74 -4.31
N SER A 87 -6.09 8.79 -3.41
CA SER A 87 -6.50 7.42 -3.76
C SER A 87 -7.61 6.88 -2.86
N PRO A 88 -8.75 6.45 -3.41
CA PRO A 88 -9.82 5.82 -2.63
C PRO A 88 -9.46 4.43 -2.08
N ARG A 89 -8.27 3.94 -2.36
CA ARG A 89 -7.73 2.65 -1.92
C ARG A 89 -6.95 2.76 -0.61
N VAL A 90 -6.73 3.98 -0.12
CA VAL A 90 -5.94 4.26 1.09
C VAL A 90 -6.78 5.01 2.12
N LEU A 91 -6.72 4.57 3.36
CA LEU A 91 -7.34 5.24 4.50
C LEU A 91 -6.30 5.41 5.61
N VAL A 92 -6.20 6.61 6.15
CA VAL A 92 -5.35 6.93 7.30
C VAL A 92 -6.21 7.28 8.51
N ARG A 93 -5.89 6.71 9.66
CA ARG A 93 -6.58 6.95 10.93
C ARG A 93 -5.58 7.36 12.01
N ASN A 94 -5.97 8.29 12.86
CA ASN A 94 -5.28 8.50 14.13
C ASN A 94 -5.65 7.34 15.08
N ILE A 95 -4.64 6.75 15.73
CA ILE A 95 -4.81 5.66 16.71
C ILE A 95 -4.34 6.05 18.11
N GLY A 96 -3.95 7.30 18.32
CA GLY A 96 -3.52 7.83 19.59
C GLY A 96 -2.27 8.68 19.52
N TYR A 97 -1.59 8.80 20.65
CA TYR A 97 -0.40 9.60 20.80
C TYR A 97 0.63 8.85 21.63
N SER A 98 1.91 9.14 21.39
CA SER A 98 3.03 8.62 22.18
C SER A 98 3.16 9.32 23.54
N GLU A 99 4.15 8.90 24.35
CA GLU A 99 4.49 9.54 25.63
C GLU A 99 4.93 11.03 25.46
N GLU A 100 5.48 11.39 24.29
CA GLU A 100 5.89 12.77 23.99
C GLU A 100 4.86 13.53 23.14
N ASP A 101 3.59 13.09 23.20
CA ASP A 101 2.45 13.69 22.46
C ASP A 101 2.61 13.68 20.92
N ARG A 102 3.46 12.81 20.36
CA ARG A 102 3.49 12.62 18.90
C ARG A 102 2.33 11.76 18.46
N GLU A 103 1.67 12.19 17.40
CA GLU A 103 0.59 11.43 16.81
C GLU A 103 1.07 10.02 16.37
N MET A 104 0.20 9.04 16.50
CA MET A 104 0.35 7.70 15.96
C MET A 104 -0.77 7.44 14.97
N ILE A 105 -0.43 6.91 13.80
CA ILE A 105 -1.40 6.62 12.75
C ILE A 105 -1.39 5.15 12.34
N GLU A 106 -2.53 4.72 11.82
CA GLU A 106 -2.72 3.48 11.11
C GLU A 106 -3.08 3.77 9.66
N VAL A 107 -2.50 3.03 8.75
CA VAL A 107 -2.80 3.08 7.31
C VAL A 107 -3.46 1.77 6.91
N ILE A 108 -4.55 1.86 6.15
CA ILE A 108 -5.32 0.73 5.66
C ILE A 108 -5.38 0.82 4.14
N ILE A 109 -4.99 -0.25 3.45
CA ILE A 109 -4.99 -0.31 2.00
C ILE A 109 -5.72 -1.58 1.53
N ALA A 110 -6.67 -1.41 0.63
CA ALA A 110 -7.41 -2.47 -0.04
C ALA A 110 -8.03 -1.93 -1.34
N ASP A 111 -8.83 -2.74 -2.04
CA ASP A 111 -9.66 -2.24 -3.13
C ASP A 111 -10.68 -1.18 -2.63
N GLU A 112 -11.15 -0.35 -3.56
CA GLU A 112 -11.99 0.80 -3.26
C GLU A 112 -13.30 0.42 -2.54
N ALA A 113 -13.91 -0.69 -2.94
CA ALA A 113 -15.16 -1.15 -2.33
C ALA A 113 -14.94 -1.62 -0.89
N THR A 114 -13.81 -2.24 -0.61
CA THR A 114 -13.42 -2.66 0.74
C THR A 114 -13.14 -1.45 1.63
N ILE A 115 -12.37 -0.47 1.15
CA ILE A 115 -12.09 0.77 1.91
C ILE A 115 -13.37 1.53 2.21
N ALA A 116 -14.28 1.63 1.24
CA ALA A 116 -15.56 2.30 1.44
C ALA A 116 -16.49 1.58 2.45
N ASN A 117 -16.25 0.31 2.76
CA ASN A 117 -17.12 -0.51 3.60
C ASN A 117 -16.34 -1.50 4.49
N LEU A 118 -15.46 -1.00 5.34
CA LEU A 118 -14.59 -1.81 6.22
C LEU A 118 -15.35 -2.50 7.38
N GLU A 119 -16.44 -1.92 7.85
CA GLU A 119 -17.13 -2.38 9.06
C GLU A 119 -17.63 -3.84 8.99
N PRO A 120 -18.25 -4.31 7.90
CA PRO A 120 -18.59 -5.73 7.77
C PRO A 120 -17.42 -6.68 7.94
N TYR A 121 -16.24 -6.33 7.39
CA TYR A 121 -15.02 -7.15 7.55
C TYR A 121 -14.54 -7.16 8.99
N ARG A 122 -14.55 -6.00 9.65
CA ARG A 122 -14.20 -5.90 11.08
C ARG A 122 -15.12 -6.78 11.95
N ILE A 123 -16.43 -6.72 11.73
CA ILE A 123 -17.39 -7.55 12.44
C ILE A 123 -17.16 -9.04 12.17
N ALA A 124 -16.99 -9.42 10.91
CA ALA A 124 -16.77 -10.80 10.50
C ALA A 124 -15.49 -11.39 11.14
N LEU A 125 -14.40 -10.66 11.08
CA LEU A 125 -13.11 -11.08 11.65
C LEU A 125 -13.16 -11.14 13.20
N ASN A 126 -13.87 -10.21 13.86
CA ASN A 126 -14.07 -10.27 15.31
C ASN A 126 -14.88 -11.51 15.73
N ARG A 127 -15.88 -11.92 14.94
CA ARG A 127 -16.63 -13.16 15.20
C ARG A 127 -15.74 -14.41 15.06
N LEU A 128 -14.83 -14.43 14.08
CA LEU A 128 -13.84 -15.52 13.94
C LEU A 128 -12.82 -15.52 15.07
N ALA A 129 -12.41 -14.34 15.56
CA ALA A 129 -11.44 -14.23 16.66
C ALA A 129 -12.01 -14.72 18.00
N ASP A 130 -13.34 -14.65 18.19
CA ASP A 130 -14.03 -15.24 19.36
C ASP A 130 -15.12 -16.21 18.90
N PRO A 131 -14.76 -17.46 18.58
CA PRO A 131 -15.68 -18.42 17.98
C PRO A 131 -16.65 -19.09 18.98
N ARG A 132 -16.67 -18.69 20.26
CA ARG A 132 -17.49 -19.34 21.30
C ARG A 132 -18.98 -19.35 21.01
N SER A 133 -19.44 -18.39 20.19
CA SER A 133 -20.84 -18.25 19.77
C SER A 133 -21.08 -18.56 18.30
N LEU A 134 -20.11 -19.13 17.60
CA LEU A 134 -20.17 -19.47 16.17
C LEU A 134 -20.36 -20.97 15.99
N SER A 135 -21.30 -21.35 15.12
CA SER A 135 -21.37 -22.70 14.57
C SER A 135 -20.28 -22.90 13.50
N GLU A 136 -19.95 -24.16 13.16
CA GLU A 136 -19.01 -24.49 12.10
C GLU A 136 -19.47 -23.99 10.73
N ASP A 137 -20.78 -24.03 10.45
CA ASP A 137 -21.36 -23.53 9.21
C ASP A 137 -21.22 -22.01 9.10
N GLU A 138 -21.57 -21.27 10.17
CA GLU A 138 -21.38 -19.80 10.20
C GLU A 138 -19.91 -19.39 10.06
N ALA A 139 -19.00 -20.13 10.70
CA ALA A 139 -17.57 -19.85 10.55
C ALA A 139 -17.10 -20.07 9.10
N SER A 140 -17.57 -21.14 8.46
CA SER A 140 -17.27 -21.43 7.05
C SER A 140 -17.79 -20.36 6.11
N ASP A 141 -19.00 -19.85 6.33
CA ASP A 141 -19.59 -18.76 5.54
C ASP A 141 -18.78 -17.45 5.68
N ILE A 142 -18.33 -17.14 6.90
CA ILE A 142 -17.49 -15.97 7.13
C ILE A 142 -16.14 -16.13 6.44
N ILE A 143 -15.48 -17.28 6.57
CA ILE A 143 -14.18 -17.54 5.94
C ILE A 143 -14.27 -17.44 4.41
N ALA A 144 -15.38 -17.87 3.82
CA ALA A 144 -15.59 -17.80 2.36
C ALA A 144 -15.72 -16.36 1.83
N THR A 145 -16.06 -15.38 2.67
CA THR A 145 -16.40 -14.02 2.24
C THR A 145 -15.54 -12.92 2.88
N ALA A 146 -14.94 -13.19 4.05
CA ALA A 146 -14.09 -12.22 4.73
C ALA A 146 -12.71 -12.11 4.06
N LYS A 147 -12.16 -10.89 4.05
CA LYS A 147 -10.76 -10.67 3.67
C LYS A 147 -9.90 -10.71 4.92
N PRO A 148 -8.79 -11.46 4.91
CA PRO A 148 -7.84 -11.44 6.01
C PRO A 148 -7.15 -10.08 6.12
N ILE A 149 -6.72 -9.73 7.33
CA ILE A 149 -5.87 -8.58 7.58
C ILE A 149 -4.42 -9.04 7.60
N TYR A 150 -3.57 -8.36 6.82
CA TYR A 150 -2.13 -8.45 6.94
C TYR A 150 -1.62 -7.18 7.60
N TYR A 151 -1.15 -7.29 8.86
CA TYR A 151 -0.72 -6.15 9.65
C TYR A 151 0.80 -6.07 9.75
N LEU A 152 1.34 -4.90 9.45
CA LEU A 152 2.76 -4.57 9.52
C LEU A 152 2.98 -3.52 10.62
N THR A 153 3.98 -3.77 11.48
CA THR A 153 4.44 -2.78 12.46
C THR A 153 5.83 -2.33 12.05
N ALA A 154 5.94 -1.08 11.58
CA ALA A 154 7.21 -0.49 11.20
C ALA A 154 7.78 0.35 12.36
N GLY A 155 9.11 0.45 12.46
CA GLY A 155 9.78 1.29 13.45
C GLY A 155 9.46 0.92 14.89
N LEU A 156 9.43 -0.37 15.21
CA LEU A 156 9.25 -0.84 16.58
C LEU A 156 10.44 -0.45 17.49
N HIS A 157 11.65 -0.54 16.94
CA HIS A 157 12.85 -0.05 17.60
C HIS A 157 13.39 1.16 16.85
N SER A 158 13.73 2.22 17.58
CA SER A 158 14.14 3.50 17.02
C SER A 158 15.30 3.42 16.03
N GLY A 159 16.27 2.51 16.26
CA GLY A 159 17.44 2.30 15.40
C GLY A 159 17.15 1.55 14.10
N GLU A 160 15.97 0.95 13.94
CA GLU A 160 15.55 0.22 12.74
C GLU A 160 14.93 1.19 11.72
N THR A 161 15.76 2.04 11.14
CA THR A 161 15.31 3.19 10.35
C THR A 161 14.69 2.82 9.00
N GLY A 162 14.97 1.64 8.46
CA GLY A 162 14.54 1.24 7.12
C GLY A 162 13.04 0.96 6.99
N SER A 163 12.40 0.40 8.01
CA SER A 163 11.00 0.00 7.90
C SER A 163 10.02 1.19 7.85
N PRO A 164 10.18 2.29 8.61
CA PRO A 164 9.35 3.48 8.44
C PRO A 164 9.51 4.15 7.05
N GLU A 165 10.69 4.05 6.45
CA GLU A 165 10.92 4.53 5.08
C GLU A 165 10.22 3.60 4.08
N MET A 166 10.45 2.31 4.15
CA MET A 166 9.93 1.30 3.22
C MET A 166 8.41 1.33 3.09
N VAL A 167 7.67 1.54 4.19
CA VAL A 167 6.20 1.52 4.14
C VAL A 167 5.61 2.67 3.31
N MET A 168 6.34 3.75 3.08
CA MET A 168 5.89 4.85 2.21
C MET A 168 5.85 4.40 0.75
N GLU A 169 6.91 3.75 0.26
CA GLU A 169 6.95 3.21 -1.10
C GLU A 169 5.98 2.04 -1.26
N LEU A 170 5.91 1.15 -0.26
CA LEU A 170 4.96 0.05 -0.25
C LEU A 170 3.51 0.54 -0.35
N ALA A 171 3.15 1.60 0.39
CA ALA A 171 1.82 2.20 0.34
C ALA A 171 1.47 2.71 -1.06
N TYR A 172 2.39 3.44 -1.69
CA TYR A 172 2.22 3.90 -3.06
C TYR A 172 2.03 2.73 -4.02
N ARG A 173 2.90 1.73 -3.97
CA ARG A 173 2.84 0.54 -4.82
C ARG A 173 1.50 -0.18 -4.67
N LEU A 174 1.06 -0.44 -3.45
CA LEU A 174 -0.22 -1.10 -3.19
C LEU A 174 -1.42 -0.28 -3.69
N ALA A 175 -1.35 1.05 -3.61
CA ALA A 175 -2.42 1.94 -4.08
C ALA A 175 -2.49 2.04 -5.61
N VAL A 176 -1.34 2.03 -6.30
CA VAL A 176 -1.21 2.47 -7.70
C VAL A 176 -0.95 1.30 -8.66
N GLU A 177 -0.18 0.30 -8.27
CA GLU A 177 0.26 -0.75 -9.19
C GLU A 177 -0.90 -1.65 -9.65
N GLU A 178 -0.93 -1.92 -10.97
CA GLU A 178 -1.98 -2.72 -11.63
C GLU A 178 -1.46 -4.07 -12.13
N SER A 179 -0.27 -4.54 -11.64
CA SER A 179 0.17 -5.90 -11.90
C SER A 179 -0.82 -6.92 -11.30
N ASN A 180 -0.92 -8.11 -11.91
CA ASN A 180 -1.80 -9.16 -11.39
C ASN A 180 -1.45 -9.53 -9.94
N TYR A 181 -0.19 -9.43 -9.56
CA TYR A 181 0.29 -9.73 -8.22
C TYR A 181 -0.25 -8.72 -7.20
N ILE A 182 -0.04 -7.43 -7.42
CA ILE A 182 -0.51 -6.37 -6.50
C ILE A 182 -2.03 -6.27 -6.49
N ARG A 183 -2.69 -6.41 -7.65
CA ARG A 183 -4.16 -6.47 -7.69
C ARG A 183 -4.71 -7.62 -6.88
N SER A 184 -4.10 -8.81 -6.98
CA SER A 184 -4.53 -9.97 -6.18
C SER A 184 -4.41 -9.73 -4.68
N ILE A 185 -3.35 -9.04 -4.23
CA ILE A 185 -3.21 -8.63 -2.82
C ILE A 185 -4.33 -7.66 -2.46
N ARG A 186 -4.45 -6.56 -3.18
CA ARG A 186 -5.42 -5.50 -2.92
C ARG A 186 -6.87 -5.99 -2.92
N ASP A 187 -7.21 -6.91 -3.84
CA ASP A 187 -8.57 -7.42 -3.99
C ASP A 187 -8.95 -8.47 -2.94
N ASN A 188 -7.97 -9.14 -2.29
CA ASN A 188 -8.23 -10.25 -1.39
C ASN A 188 -7.72 -10.06 0.05
N VAL A 189 -6.93 -9.04 0.32
CA VAL A 189 -6.32 -8.78 1.63
C VAL A 189 -6.54 -7.33 2.03
N ILE A 190 -6.84 -7.10 3.28
CA ILE A 190 -6.78 -5.76 3.88
C ILE A 190 -5.36 -5.60 4.46
N THR A 191 -4.53 -4.81 3.78
CA THR A 191 -3.19 -4.49 4.30
C THR A 191 -3.31 -3.31 5.26
N MET A 192 -2.81 -3.50 6.47
CA MET A 192 -2.80 -2.47 7.51
C MET A 192 -1.38 -2.29 8.03
N PHE A 193 -1.00 -1.08 8.39
CA PHE A 193 0.28 -0.86 9.04
C PHE A 193 0.33 0.40 9.92
N THR A 194 1.14 0.31 10.99
CA THR A 194 1.59 1.45 11.77
C THR A 194 2.97 1.85 11.24
N PRO A 195 3.10 3.03 10.59
CA PRO A 195 4.34 3.40 9.90
C PRO A 195 5.51 3.73 10.83
N ALA A 196 5.23 4.15 12.06
CA ALA A 196 6.21 4.31 13.13
C ALA A 196 5.56 3.95 14.46
N ALA A 197 5.83 2.74 14.95
CA ALA A 197 5.27 2.25 16.21
C ALA A 197 5.90 2.93 17.43
N GLU A 198 7.12 3.43 17.27
CA GLU A 198 7.84 4.21 18.30
C GLU A 198 8.27 5.56 17.70
N PRO A 199 7.31 6.53 17.58
CA PRO A 199 7.57 7.81 16.91
C PRO A 199 8.56 8.70 17.64
N ASP A 200 8.63 8.63 18.95
CA ASP A 200 9.53 9.46 19.78
C ASP A 200 11.00 9.13 19.48
N GLY A 201 11.34 7.86 19.48
CA GLY A 201 12.68 7.42 19.14
C GLY A 201 12.98 7.53 17.65
N ARG A 202 11.98 7.37 16.77
CA ARG A 202 12.17 7.62 15.34
C ARG A 202 12.68 9.04 15.09
N ASP A 203 12.03 10.04 15.64
CA ASP A 203 12.41 11.43 15.43
C ASP A 203 13.78 11.74 16.03
N ARG A 204 14.08 11.18 17.22
CA ARG A 204 15.44 11.29 17.81
C ARG A 204 16.52 10.65 16.94
N MET A 205 16.22 9.52 16.29
CA MET A 205 17.17 8.90 15.36
C MET A 205 17.42 9.75 14.13
N VAL A 206 16.41 10.45 13.60
CA VAL A 206 16.58 11.42 12.53
C VAL A 206 17.48 12.58 12.98
N ASP A 207 17.28 13.11 14.20
CA ASP A 207 18.12 14.16 14.79
C ASP A 207 19.58 13.72 14.92
N VAL A 208 19.84 12.48 15.32
CA VAL A 208 21.20 11.93 15.45
C VAL A 208 21.86 11.70 14.08
N HIS A 209 21.08 11.40 13.06
CA HIS A 209 21.57 11.15 11.70
C HIS A 209 21.97 12.44 10.96
N ARG A 210 21.32 13.54 11.25
CA ARG A 210 21.59 14.87 10.65
C ARG A 210 22.78 15.58 11.30
#